data_38169a9b1aaf04753cd8df20dfaf2088
#
_entry.id   38169a9b1aaf04753cd8df20dfaf2088
#
_cell.length_a   1.000
_cell.length_b   1.000
_cell.length_c   1.000
_cell.angle_alpha   90.00
_cell.angle_beta   90.00
_cell.angle_gamma   90.00
#
_symmetry.space_group_name_H-M   'P 1'
#
loop_
_entity.id
_entity.type
_entity.pdbx_description
1 polymer ?
#
loop_
_entity_poly.entity_id
_entity_poly.type
_entity_poly.pdbx_seq_one_letter_code
_entity_poly.pdbx_strand_id
1 'polypeptide(L)'
;RFSAFLLAAETLSISKAAELNFVSYQCISSHIRSLEEEYGVKLFDRHPKFALTEEGCVLLASLQKIRAIEGGIAESLNGQGKEVSGRVTLGIPMSRYTEIVPAILARFKGEYKNVELEIVHDYSTVLQHQVERGMLAMAVVVQQSDYPNEKIDKILLLKEQFLFLISNALMDQCLGERAASFRQRCKKRGITLDEIAQFPIVSYPKASRLRTIM
;
A
#
# COMPACT_ATOMS: atom_id res chain seq x y z
N ARG A 1 8.33 -27.12 5.43
CA ARG A 1 6.98 -26.65 5.79
C ARG A 1 6.78 -25.19 5.37
N PHE A 2 7.67 -24.29 5.74
CA PHE A 2 7.58 -22.87 5.36
C PHE A 2 7.56 -22.62 3.85
N SER A 3 8.36 -23.36 3.08
CA SER A 3 8.33 -23.25 1.60
C SER A 3 6.96 -23.62 1.02
N ALA A 4 6.31 -24.65 1.56
CA ALA A 4 4.95 -25.04 1.14
C ALA A 4 3.92 -23.96 1.48
N PHE A 5 4.01 -23.36 2.66
CA PHE A 5 3.17 -22.23 3.05
C PHE A 5 3.38 -21.02 2.15
N LEU A 6 4.64 -20.64 1.87
CA LEU A 6 4.95 -19.49 1.00
C LEU A 6 4.39 -19.67 -0.41
N LEU A 7 4.57 -20.84 -1.02
CA LEU A 7 4.01 -21.12 -2.35
C LEU A 7 2.47 -21.10 -2.36
N ALA A 8 1.84 -21.64 -1.30
CA ALA A 8 0.38 -21.58 -1.18
C ALA A 8 -0.12 -20.14 -0.98
N ALA A 9 0.62 -19.30 -0.26
CA ALA A 9 0.31 -17.90 -0.06
C ALA A 9 0.48 -17.07 -1.35
N GLU A 10 1.53 -17.32 -2.12
CA GLU A 10 1.79 -16.64 -3.40
C GLU A 10 0.77 -17.01 -4.47
N THR A 11 0.38 -18.28 -4.54
CA THR A 11 -0.52 -18.77 -5.59
C THR A 11 -2.00 -18.69 -5.22
N LEU A 12 -2.31 -18.50 -3.94
CA LEU A 12 -3.65 -18.65 -3.34
C LEU A 12 -4.33 -19.95 -3.78
N SER A 13 -3.55 -21.03 -3.93
CA SER A 13 -4.01 -22.33 -4.39
C SER A 13 -3.06 -23.44 -3.97
N ILE A 14 -3.57 -24.41 -3.19
CA ILE A 14 -2.79 -25.58 -2.78
C ILE A 14 -2.38 -26.44 -4.01
N SER A 15 -3.27 -26.56 -5.01
CA SER A 15 -2.97 -27.34 -6.22
C SER A 15 -1.83 -26.72 -7.03
N LYS A 16 -1.88 -25.39 -7.27
CA LYS A 16 -0.79 -24.68 -7.96
C LYS A 16 0.53 -24.71 -7.18
N ALA A 17 0.46 -24.57 -5.86
CA ALA A 17 1.64 -24.69 -5.01
C ALA A 17 2.25 -26.11 -5.08
N ALA A 18 1.43 -27.15 -5.17
CA ALA A 18 1.88 -28.53 -5.33
C ALA A 18 2.57 -28.75 -6.67
N GLU A 19 1.99 -28.25 -7.76
CA GLU A 19 2.58 -28.30 -9.12
C GLU A 19 3.95 -27.61 -9.14
N LEU A 20 4.05 -26.38 -8.64
CA LEU A 20 5.29 -25.60 -8.61
C LEU A 20 6.40 -26.24 -7.75
N ASN A 21 6.03 -27.00 -6.74
CA ASN A 21 6.96 -27.67 -5.83
C ASN A 21 7.21 -29.14 -6.20
N PHE A 22 6.64 -29.61 -7.31
CA PHE A 22 6.74 -31.00 -7.79
C PHE A 22 6.37 -32.03 -6.73
N VAL A 23 5.33 -31.76 -5.94
CA VAL A 23 4.81 -32.64 -4.89
C VAL A 23 3.30 -32.83 -5.00
N SER A 24 2.74 -33.75 -4.22
CA SER A 24 1.29 -33.97 -4.21
C SER A 24 0.55 -32.84 -3.44
N TYR A 25 -0.73 -32.64 -3.78
CA TYR A 25 -1.64 -31.77 -3.04
C TYR A 25 -1.65 -32.12 -1.53
N GLN A 26 -1.68 -33.43 -1.20
CA GLN A 26 -1.68 -33.90 0.19
C GLN A 26 -0.41 -33.47 0.93
N CYS A 27 0.73 -33.43 0.26
CA CYS A 27 2.00 -33.01 0.85
C CYS A 27 1.94 -31.53 1.26
N ILE A 28 1.52 -30.62 0.36
CA ILE A 28 1.36 -29.21 0.69
C ILE A 28 0.32 -29.01 1.78
N SER A 29 -0.85 -29.67 1.66
CA SER A 29 -1.93 -29.56 2.64
C SER A 29 -1.50 -30.05 4.04
N SER A 30 -0.72 -31.15 4.12
CA SER A 30 -0.21 -31.67 5.40
C SER A 30 0.83 -30.74 6.02
N HIS A 31 1.71 -30.13 5.22
CA HIS A 31 2.68 -29.16 5.71
C HIS A 31 2.01 -27.90 6.27
N ILE A 32 0.97 -27.37 5.58
CA ILE A 32 0.19 -26.24 6.08
C ILE A 32 -0.51 -26.61 7.38
N ARG A 33 -1.18 -27.77 7.42
CA ARG A 33 -1.86 -28.26 8.62
C ARG A 33 -0.91 -28.43 9.80
N SER A 34 0.29 -28.96 9.57
CA SER A 34 1.32 -29.09 10.61
C SER A 34 1.76 -27.74 11.18
N LEU A 35 1.84 -26.68 10.34
CA LEU A 35 2.11 -25.32 10.82
C LEU A 35 0.92 -24.77 11.62
N GLU A 36 -0.31 -24.95 11.14
CA GLU A 36 -1.53 -24.54 11.85
C GLU A 36 -1.64 -25.21 13.23
N GLU A 37 -1.28 -26.48 13.32
CA GLU A 37 -1.24 -27.25 14.59
C GLU A 37 -0.12 -26.77 15.51
N GLU A 38 1.08 -26.49 14.98
CA GLU A 38 2.25 -26.02 15.73
C GLU A 38 2.01 -24.63 16.34
N TYR A 39 1.38 -23.71 15.59
CA TYR A 39 1.09 -22.36 16.07
C TYR A 39 -0.28 -22.22 16.74
N GLY A 40 -1.14 -23.22 16.67
CA GLY A 40 -2.48 -23.21 17.25
C GLY A 40 -3.46 -22.25 16.56
N VAL A 41 -3.18 -21.86 15.32
CA VAL A 41 -3.98 -20.89 14.55
C VAL A 41 -4.26 -21.38 13.14
N LYS A 42 -5.31 -20.85 12.50
CA LYS A 42 -5.54 -21.05 11.06
C LYS A 42 -4.73 -20.06 10.26
N LEU A 43 -4.04 -20.53 9.22
CA LEU A 43 -3.23 -19.71 8.33
C LEU A 43 -3.95 -19.40 7.02
N PHE A 44 -4.94 -20.23 6.65
CA PHE A 44 -5.77 -20.05 5.46
C PHE A 44 -7.25 -20.25 5.78
N ASP A 45 -8.08 -19.37 5.25
CA ASP A 45 -9.50 -19.59 5.06
C ASP A 45 -9.72 -20.43 3.81
N ARG A 46 -10.62 -21.43 3.92
CA ARG A 46 -10.95 -22.33 2.81
C ARG A 46 -12.27 -21.99 2.13
N HIS A 47 -13.11 -21.20 2.78
CA HIS A 47 -14.44 -20.80 2.32
C HIS A 47 -14.67 -19.31 2.59
N PRO A 48 -15.34 -18.57 1.70
CA PRO A 48 -15.84 -18.94 0.36
C PRO A 48 -14.74 -19.04 -0.70
N LYS A 49 -13.52 -18.53 -0.42
CA LYS A 49 -12.36 -18.60 -1.28
C LYS A 49 -11.13 -18.94 -0.44
N PHE A 50 -10.16 -19.61 -1.06
CA PHE A 50 -8.88 -19.86 -0.43
C PHE A 50 -8.10 -18.55 -0.31
N ALA A 51 -7.91 -18.08 0.90
CA ALA A 51 -7.25 -16.81 1.23
C ALA A 51 -6.45 -16.93 2.52
N LEU A 52 -5.46 -16.05 2.73
CA LEU A 52 -4.76 -15.95 4.00
C LEU A 52 -5.69 -15.40 5.09
N THR A 53 -5.58 -15.96 6.28
CA THR A 53 -6.11 -15.36 7.51
C THR A 53 -5.24 -14.17 7.94
N GLU A 54 -5.62 -13.47 8.99
CA GLU A 54 -4.79 -12.42 9.60
C GLU A 54 -3.47 -13.00 10.10
N GLU A 55 -3.52 -14.15 10.76
CA GLU A 55 -2.36 -14.89 11.25
C GLU A 55 -1.48 -15.39 10.09
N GLY A 56 -2.11 -15.84 9.00
CA GLY A 56 -1.41 -16.22 7.78
C GLY A 56 -0.64 -15.03 7.17
N CYS A 57 -1.22 -13.84 7.16
CA CYS A 57 -0.54 -12.63 6.72
C CYS A 57 0.66 -12.29 7.62
N VAL A 58 0.52 -12.43 8.94
CA VAL A 58 1.62 -12.19 9.90
C VAL A 58 2.77 -13.19 9.67
N LEU A 59 2.45 -14.48 9.47
CA LEU A 59 3.47 -15.49 9.18
C LEU A 59 4.17 -15.23 7.85
N LEU A 60 3.43 -14.87 6.81
CA LEU A 60 3.98 -14.53 5.49
C LEU A 60 4.99 -13.38 5.60
N ALA A 61 4.60 -12.29 6.25
CA ALA A 61 5.45 -11.13 6.47
C ALA A 61 6.74 -11.48 7.25
N SER A 62 6.60 -12.33 8.28
CA SER A 62 7.73 -12.78 9.09
C SER A 62 8.72 -13.62 8.27
N LEU A 63 8.22 -14.53 7.45
CA LEU A 63 9.05 -15.38 6.58
C LEU A 63 9.73 -14.58 5.47
N GLN A 64 9.07 -13.55 4.94
CA GLN A 64 9.69 -12.63 3.99
C GLN A 64 10.85 -11.86 4.60
N LYS A 65 10.71 -11.39 5.85
CA LYS A 65 11.82 -10.76 6.61
C LYS A 65 12.99 -11.71 6.84
N ILE A 66 12.70 -12.96 7.21
CA ILE A 66 13.75 -13.98 7.39
C ILE A 66 14.52 -14.21 6.08
N ARG A 67 13.81 -14.37 4.95
CA ARG A 67 14.45 -14.51 3.63
C ARG A 67 15.33 -13.31 3.27
N ALA A 68 14.88 -12.10 3.57
CA ALA A 68 15.67 -10.89 3.32
C ALA A 68 16.96 -10.86 4.15
N ILE A 69 16.88 -11.28 5.42
CA ILE A 69 18.05 -11.40 6.30
C ILE A 69 19.00 -12.50 5.80
N GLU A 70 18.50 -13.66 5.43
CA GLU A 70 19.29 -14.77 4.86
C GLU A 70 20.02 -14.34 3.58
N GLY A 71 19.33 -13.60 2.68
CA GLY A 71 19.94 -13.02 1.48
C GLY A 71 21.09 -12.07 1.83
N GLY A 72 20.89 -11.17 2.78
CA GLY A 72 21.93 -10.24 3.24
C GLY A 72 23.14 -10.92 3.90
N ILE A 73 22.96 -12.03 4.59
CA ILE A 73 24.05 -12.84 5.15
C ILE A 73 24.93 -13.40 4.02
N ALA A 74 24.34 -13.99 3.02
CA ALA A 74 25.06 -14.53 1.87
C ALA A 74 25.88 -13.46 1.14
N GLU A 75 25.34 -12.25 1.02
CA GLU A 75 26.05 -11.09 0.45
C GLU A 75 27.22 -10.63 1.32
N SER A 76 27.00 -10.56 2.63
CA SER A 76 28.02 -10.13 3.60
C SER A 76 29.21 -11.11 3.68
N LEU A 77 28.96 -12.42 3.55
CA LEU A 77 29.98 -13.44 3.61
C LEU A 77 30.82 -13.56 2.34
N ASN A 78 30.25 -13.23 1.18
CA ASN A 78 30.94 -13.37 -0.09
C ASN A 78 31.91 -12.23 -0.43
N GLY A 79 31.96 -11.15 0.36
CA GLY A 79 33.02 -10.10 0.34
C GLY A 79 33.28 -9.37 -0.98
N GLN A 80 32.56 -9.69 -2.01
CA GLN A 80 32.67 -9.05 -3.33
C GLN A 80 31.36 -8.33 -3.60
N GLY A 81 31.46 -7.04 -3.96
CA GLY A 81 30.34 -6.18 -4.29
C GLY A 81 29.46 -6.77 -5.40
N LYS A 82 28.63 -7.75 -5.03
CA LYS A 82 27.58 -8.23 -5.91
C LYS A 82 26.56 -7.11 -6.05
N GLU A 83 26.18 -6.86 -7.28
CA GLU A 83 25.09 -5.95 -7.60
C GLU A 83 23.87 -6.30 -6.75
N VAL A 84 23.32 -5.28 -6.08
CA VAL A 84 22.10 -5.42 -5.23
C VAL A 84 21.02 -6.13 -6.04
N SER A 85 20.54 -7.25 -5.54
CA SER A 85 19.49 -8.04 -6.19
C SER A 85 18.38 -8.37 -5.21
N GLY A 86 17.18 -8.63 -5.72
CA GLY A 86 16.03 -8.98 -4.91
C GLY A 86 14.74 -8.40 -5.45
N ARG A 87 13.71 -8.35 -4.59
CA ARG A 87 12.38 -7.81 -4.94
C ARG A 87 11.96 -6.79 -3.89
N VAL A 88 11.49 -5.63 -4.33
CA VAL A 88 10.94 -4.55 -3.50
C VAL A 88 9.50 -4.31 -3.89
N THR A 89 8.58 -4.34 -2.93
CA THR A 89 7.18 -4.01 -3.13
C THR A 89 6.89 -2.60 -2.64
N LEU A 90 6.38 -1.74 -3.53
CA LEU A 90 6.07 -0.34 -3.25
C LEU A 90 4.58 -0.07 -3.46
N GLY A 91 3.89 0.34 -2.40
CA GLY A 91 2.50 0.78 -2.47
C GLY A 91 2.39 2.24 -2.88
N ILE A 92 1.55 2.57 -3.87
CA ILE A 92 1.30 3.95 -4.32
C ILE A 92 -0.20 4.17 -4.48
N PRO A 93 -0.80 5.23 -3.88
CA PRO A 93 -2.20 5.53 -4.06
C PRO A 93 -2.51 5.82 -5.54
N MET A 94 -3.68 5.35 -6.01
CA MET A 94 -4.12 5.56 -7.39
C MET A 94 -4.05 7.04 -7.80
N SER A 95 -4.38 7.96 -6.89
CA SER A 95 -4.33 9.41 -7.12
C SER A 95 -2.92 9.96 -7.38
N ARG A 96 -1.87 9.19 -7.07
CA ARG A 96 -0.44 9.58 -7.26
C ARG A 96 0.29 8.69 -8.25
N TYR A 97 -0.37 7.64 -8.72
CA TYR A 97 0.26 6.63 -9.56
C TYR A 97 0.87 7.20 -10.84
N THR A 98 0.09 7.98 -11.59
CA THR A 98 0.52 8.58 -12.86
C THR A 98 1.61 9.63 -12.72
N GLU A 99 1.72 10.28 -11.57
CA GLU A 99 2.70 11.31 -11.27
C GLU A 99 4.03 10.73 -10.78
N ILE A 100 3.95 9.79 -9.83
CA ILE A 100 5.14 9.30 -9.10
C ILE A 100 5.81 8.12 -9.82
N VAL A 101 5.03 7.18 -10.37
CA VAL A 101 5.56 5.93 -10.92
C VAL A 101 6.55 6.14 -12.07
N PRO A 102 6.30 6.99 -13.07
CA PRO A 102 7.24 7.19 -14.16
C PRO A 102 8.60 7.69 -13.67
N ALA A 103 8.61 8.62 -12.71
CA ALA A 103 9.83 9.18 -12.15
C ALA A 103 10.65 8.13 -11.37
N ILE A 104 9.95 7.28 -10.57
CA ILE A 104 10.59 6.18 -9.86
C ILE A 104 11.20 5.18 -10.84
N LEU A 105 10.43 4.72 -11.83
CA LEU A 105 10.88 3.70 -12.77
C LEU A 105 12.08 4.16 -13.59
N ALA A 106 12.08 5.42 -14.05
CA ALA A 106 13.18 5.99 -14.82
C ALA A 106 14.50 5.96 -14.05
N ARG A 107 14.45 6.25 -12.75
CA ARG A 107 15.64 6.32 -11.90
C ARG A 107 16.05 4.92 -11.39
N PHE A 108 15.08 4.15 -10.91
CA PHE A 108 15.30 2.85 -10.31
C PHE A 108 15.97 1.86 -11.27
N LYS A 109 15.48 1.74 -12.52
CA LYS A 109 16.07 0.85 -13.53
C LYS A 109 17.51 1.19 -13.91
N GLY A 110 17.90 2.45 -13.79
CA GLY A 110 19.27 2.88 -14.06
C GLY A 110 20.25 2.45 -12.97
N GLU A 111 19.80 2.48 -11.71
CA GLU A 111 20.67 2.25 -10.54
C GLU A 111 20.61 0.79 -10.04
N TYR A 112 19.47 0.11 -10.13
CA TYR A 112 19.23 -1.21 -9.55
C TYR A 112 18.74 -2.24 -10.60
N LYS A 113 19.64 -2.65 -11.49
CA LYS A 113 19.31 -3.52 -12.63
C LYS A 113 18.80 -4.91 -12.23
N ASN A 114 19.28 -5.43 -11.10
CA ASN A 114 18.98 -6.78 -10.61
C ASN A 114 17.91 -6.78 -9.50
N VAL A 115 17.28 -5.65 -9.24
CA VAL A 115 16.16 -5.56 -8.29
C VAL A 115 14.85 -5.47 -9.04
N GLU A 116 13.94 -6.41 -8.75
CA GLU A 116 12.57 -6.39 -9.23
C GLU A 116 11.76 -5.39 -8.38
N LEU A 117 11.23 -4.35 -9.00
CA LEU A 117 10.31 -3.42 -8.35
C LEU A 117 8.88 -3.77 -8.72
N GLU A 118 8.11 -4.22 -7.72
CA GLU A 118 6.67 -4.43 -7.84
C GLU A 118 5.93 -3.22 -7.28
N ILE A 119 5.02 -2.64 -8.07
CA ILE A 119 4.22 -1.50 -7.67
C ILE A 119 2.76 -1.95 -7.47
N VAL A 120 2.27 -1.78 -6.25
CA VAL A 120 0.89 -2.08 -5.85
C VAL A 120 0.13 -0.77 -5.68
N HIS A 121 -1.10 -0.70 -6.15
CA HIS A 121 -1.95 0.48 -5.98
C HIS A 121 -3.21 0.15 -5.18
N ASP A 122 -3.50 1.01 -4.20
CA ASP A 122 -4.70 0.92 -3.39
C ASP A 122 -4.96 2.27 -2.69
N TYR A 123 -5.96 2.36 -1.81
CA TYR A 123 -6.15 3.49 -0.93
C TYR A 123 -5.04 3.58 0.13
N SER A 124 -4.66 4.80 0.51
CA SER A 124 -3.60 5.05 1.51
C SER A 124 -3.79 4.27 2.81
N THR A 125 -5.03 4.07 3.26
CA THR A 125 -5.35 3.29 4.46
C THR A 125 -5.00 1.81 4.31
N VAL A 126 -5.33 1.22 3.16
CA VAL A 126 -5.03 -0.19 2.85
C VAL A 126 -3.53 -0.39 2.72
N LEU A 127 -2.86 0.47 1.93
CA LEU A 127 -1.41 0.41 1.74
C LEU A 127 -0.66 0.54 3.07
N GLN A 128 -1.10 1.45 3.95
CA GLN A 128 -0.52 1.59 5.27
C GLN A 128 -0.64 0.31 6.10
N HIS A 129 -1.83 -0.31 6.15
CA HIS A 129 -2.02 -1.59 6.84
C HIS A 129 -1.17 -2.72 6.25
N GLN A 130 -0.97 -2.72 4.94
CA GLN A 130 -0.10 -3.72 4.29
C GLN A 130 1.37 -3.53 4.69
N VAL A 131 1.85 -2.28 4.85
CA VAL A 131 3.20 -2.01 5.41
C VAL A 131 3.28 -2.43 6.87
N GLU A 132 2.28 -2.08 7.71
CA GLU A 132 2.21 -2.47 9.13
C GLU A 132 2.30 -3.99 9.33
N ARG A 133 1.69 -4.75 8.41
CA ARG A 133 1.72 -6.21 8.41
C ARG A 133 2.94 -6.78 7.70
N GLY A 134 3.81 -5.95 7.13
CA GLY A 134 5.00 -6.37 6.37
C GLY A 134 4.72 -7.02 5.02
N MET A 135 3.50 -6.86 4.49
CA MET A 135 3.12 -7.33 3.14
C MET A 135 3.68 -6.42 2.04
N LEU A 136 3.93 -5.16 2.35
CA LEU A 136 4.66 -4.22 1.51
C LEU A 136 5.93 -3.79 2.22
N ALA A 137 7.03 -3.64 1.46
CA ALA A 137 8.27 -3.10 1.99
C ALA A 137 8.12 -1.62 2.36
N MET A 138 7.42 -0.85 1.54
CA MET A 138 7.16 0.57 1.75
C MET A 138 5.90 1.02 1.01
N ALA A 139 5.35 2.16 1.40
CA ALA A 139 4.25 2.80 0.66
C ALA A 139 4.35 4.32 0.73
N VAL A 140 3.97 4.98 -0.36
CA VAL A 140 3.63 6.39 -0.36
C VAL A 140 2.18 6.52 0.09
N VAL A 141 1.90 7.34 1.09
CA VAL A 141 0.53 7.54 1.58
C VAL A 141 0.24 9.01 1.80
N VAL A 142 -1.00 9.42 1.58
CA VAL A 142 -1.47 10.73 2.02
C VAL A 142 -1.88 10.62 3.48
N GLN A 143 -1.28 11.45 4.33
CA GLN A 143 -1.52 11.38 5.76
C GLN A 143 -1.52 12.76 6.40
N GLN A 144 -2.36 12.93 7.42
CA GLN A 144 -2.27 14.03 8.37
C GLN A 144 -1.04 13.82 9.28
N SER A 145 -0.39 14.92 9.71
CA SER A 145 0.92 14.87 10.39
C SER A 145 0.99 14.01 11.66
N ASP A 146 -0.13 13.74 12.32
CA ASP A 146 -0.17 13.22 13.69
C ASP A 146 -0.65 11.77 13.83
N TYR A 147 -0.32 10.91 12.87
CA TYR A 147 -0.64 9.48 13.03
C TYR A 147 0.42 8.79 13.90
N PRO A 148 0.13 8.52 15.18
CA PRO A 148 1.07 7.85 16.08
C PRO A 148 1.11 6.36 15.75
N ASN A 149 2.12 5.91 15.04
CA ASN A 149 2.39 4.49 14.90
C ASN A 149 3.90 4.26 15.02
N GLU A 150 4.32 3.71 16.15
CA GLU A 150 5.72 3.40 16.48
C GLU A 150 6.28 2.23 15.66
N LYS A 151 5.43 1.49 14.94
CA LYS A 151 5.84 0.31 14.17
C LYS A 151 6.34 0.64 12.77
N ILE A 152 6.18 1.88 12.32
CA ILE A 152 6.53 2.28 10.96
C ILE A 152 7.37 3.55 10.99
N ASP A 153 8.51 3.51 10.33
CA ASP A 153 9.29 4.70 10.04
C ASP A 153 8.61 5.55 8.96
N LYS A 154 8.60 6.86 9.17
CA LYS A 154 7.92 7.81 8.28
C LYS A 154 8.86 8.90 7.80
N ILE A 155 8.81 9.15 6.51
CA ILE A 155 9.56 10.23 5.88
C ILE A 155 8.56 11.15 5.18
N LEU A 156 8.57 12.43 5.52
CA LEU A 156 7.77 13.42 4.81
C LEU A 156 8.37 13.67 3.43
N LEU A 157 7.64 13.30 2.37
CA LEU A 157 8.06 13.54 0.99
C LEU A 157 7.73 14.95 0.53
N LEU A 158 6.47 15.39 0.70
CA LEU A 158 6.00 16.71 0.28
C LEU A 158 4.76 17.12 1.09
N LYS A 159 4.50 18.43 1.12
CA LYS A 159 3.28 19.01 1.66
C LYS A 159 2.38 19.43 0.51
N GLU A 160 1.11 19.08 0.59
CA GLU A 160 0.10 19.40 -0.42
C GLU A 160 -0.91 20.41 0.13
N GLN A 161 -1.47 21.21 -0.77
CA GLN A 161 -2.56 22.12 -0.46
C GLN A 161 -3.84 21.65 -1.15
N PHE A 162 -4.94 21.73 -0.44
CA PHE A 162 -6.25 21.51 -1.03
C PHE A 162 -6.76 22.80 -1.66
N LEU A 163 -7.22 22.70 -2.90
CA LEU A 163 -7.87 23.78 -3.61
C LEU A 163 -9.35 23.46 -3.79
N PHE A 164 -10.20 24.42 -3.44
CA PHE A 164 -11.61 24.37 -3.77
C PHE A 164 -11.83 25.02 -5.14
N LEU A 165 -12.35 24.25 -6.09
CA LEU A 165 -12.66 24.70 -7.43
C LEU A 165 -14.18 24.83 -7.58
N ILE A 166 -14.64 25.98 -8.05
CA ILE A 166 -16.04 26.25 -8.34
C ILE A 166 -16.14 27.03 -9.66
N SER A 167 -17.11 26.68 -10.50
CA SER A 167 -17.38 27.44 -11.69
C SER A 167 -18.02 28.81 -11.38
N ASN A 168 -17.74 29.81 -12.18
CA ASN A 168 -18.37 31.11 -12.01
C ASN A 168 -19.89 31.02 -12.08
N ALA A 169 -20.43 30.22 -13.00
CA ALA A 169 -21.87 30.03 -13.16
C ALA A 169 -22.51 29.47 -11.90
N LEU A 170 -21.92 28.43 -11.27
CA LEU A 170 -22.44 27.85 -10.04
C LEU A 170 -22.34 28.85 -8.88
N MET A 171 -21.27 29.60 -8.79
CA MET A 171 -21.12 30.65 -7.77
C MET A 171 -22.18 31.72 -7.90
N ASP A 172 -22.45 32.19 -9.13
CA ASP A 172 -23.48 33.18 -9.41
C ASP A 172 -24.89 32.64 -9.12
N GLN A 173 -25.13 31.37 -9.43
CA GLN A 173 -26.40 30.68 -9.11
C GLN A 173 -26.64 30.57 -7.59
N CYS A 174 -25.63 30.23 -6.81
CA CYS A 174 -25.76 30.04 -5.38
C CYS A 174 -25.78 31.35 -4.58
N LEU A 175 -25.05 32.37 -5.00
CA LEU A 175 -24.83 33.62 -4.26
C LEU A 175 -25.52 34.84 -4.85
N GLY A 176 -25.96 34.81 -6.12
CA GLY A 176 -26.57 35.91 -6.80
C GLY A 176 -25.67 37.18 -6.78
N GLU A 177 -26.22 38.29 -6.38
CA GLU A 177 -25.49 39.60 -6.33
C GLU A 177 -24.26 39.58 -5.41
N ARG A 178 -24.21 38.67 -4.44
CA ARG A 178 -23.08 38.52 -3.52
C ARG A 178 -21.87 37.81 -4.14
N ALA A 179 -22.00 37.18 -5.32
CA ALA A 179 -20.94 36.38 -5.93
C ALA A 179 -19.68 37.19 -6.24
N ALA A 180 -19.82 38.42 -6.74
CA ALA A 180 -18.69 39.27 -7.07
C ALA A 180 -17.85 39.65 -5.85
N SER A 181 -18.51 40.08 -4.76
CA SER A 181 -17.85 40.43 -3.50
C SER A 181 -17.21 39.20 -2.83
N PHE A 182 -17.87 38.07 -2.91
CA PHE A 182 -17.37 36.78 -2.38
C PHE A 182 -16.10 36.36 -3.13
N ARG A 183 -16.06 36.39 -4.47
CA ARG A 183 -14.86 36.08 -5.25
C ARG A 183 -13.68 36.98 -4.86
N GLN A 184 -13.91 38.28 -4.73
CA GLN A 184 -12.84 39.21 -4.38
C GLN A 184 -12.28 38.95 -2.98
N ARG A 185 -13.15 38.60 -2.04
CA ARG A 185 -12.76 38.22 -0.69
C ARG A 185 -11.96 36.91 -0.67
N CYS A 186 -12.42 35.86 -1.35
CA CYS A 186 -11.74 34.58 -1.42
C CYS A 186 -10.33 34.66 -2.04
N LYS A 187 -10.15 35.53 -3.05
CA LYS A 187 -8.82 35.80 -3.64
C LYS A 187 -7.83 36.39 -2.64
N LYS A 188 -8.30 37.14 -1.64
CA LYS A 188 -7.45 37.82 -0.66
C LYS A 188 -7.11 36.94 0.54
N ARG A 189 -8.08 36.17 1.06
CA ARG A 189 -7.93 35.42 2.33
C ARG A 189 -8.18 33.93 2.24
N GLY A 190 -8.49 33.41 1.05
CA GLY A 190 -8.97 32.05 0.88
C GLY A 190 -10.44 31.87 1.27
N ILE A 191 -10.87 30.63 1.40
CA ILE A 191 -12.23 30.21 1.73
C ILE A 191 -12.21 29.33 2.98
N THR A 192 -13.19 29.47 3.87
CA THR A 192 -13.36 28.61 5.04
C THR A 192 -14.27 27.42 4.74
N LEU A 193 -14.22 26.37 5.57
CA LEU A 193 -15.07 25.20 5.41
C LEU A 193 -16.58 25.55 5.51
N ASP A 194 -16.97 26.45 6.42
CA ASP A 194 -18.35 26.92 6.53
C ASP A 194 -18.82 27.65 5.27
N GLU A 195 -17.92 28.39 4.64
CA GLU A 195 -18.20 29.05 3.36
C GLU A 195 -18.29 28.07 2.19
N ILE A 196 -17.54 26.97 2.24
CA ILE A 196 -17.65 25.90 1.25
C ILE A 196 -18.97 25.13 1.40
N ALA A 197 -19.45 24.92 2.61
CA ALA A 197 -20.64 24.15 2.90
C ALA A 197 -21.95 24.71 2.27
N GLN A 198 -21.97 25.99 1.86
CA GLN A 198 -23.10 26.58 1.16
C GLN A 198 -23.20 26.20 -0.34
N PHE A 199 -22.22 25.48 -0.87
CA PHE A 199 -22.20 25.03 -2.27
C PHE A 199 -22.43 23.53 -2.36
N PRO A 200 -23.01 23.02 -3.48
CA PRO A 200 -23.01 21.61 -3.77
C PRO A 200 -21.57 21.14 -4.00
N ILE A 201 -21.14 20.12 -3.22
CA ILE A 201 -19.76 19.68 -3.18
C ILE A 201 -19.64 18.30 -3.83
N VAL A 202 -18.71 18.16 -4.77
CA VAL A 202 -18.19 16.88 -5.23
C VAL A 202 -16.88 16.61 -4.47
N SER A 203 -16.85 15.53 -3.71
CA SER A 203 -15.70 15.17 -2.88
C SER A 203 -15.21 13.77 -3.20
N TYR A 204 -14.10 13.38 -2.61
CA TYR A 204 -13.54 12.06 -2.74
C TYR A 204 -14.46 10.95 -2.21
N PRO A 205 -14.35 9.69 -2.72
CA PRO A 205 -15.08 8.56 -2.18
C PRO A 205 -14.87 8.37 -0.67
N LYS A 206 -15.86 7.79 0.03
CA LYS A 206 -15.79 7.57 1.49
C LYS A 206 -14.55 6.79 1.93
N ALA A 207 -14.07 5.85 1.10
CA ALA A 207 -12.87 5.06 1.37
C ALA A 207 -11.54 5.85 1.23
N SER A 208 -11.58 7.04 0.65
CA SER A 208 -10.39 7.87 0.48
C SER A 208 -10.08 8.63 1.77
N ARG A 209 -8.83 8.53 2.24
CA ARG A 209 -8.34 9.33 3.37
C ARG A 209 -8.43 10.83 3.11
N LEU A 210 -8.32 11.28 1.87
CA LEU A 210 -8.48 12.68 1.49
C LEU A 210 -9.84 13.25 1.93
N ARG A 211 -10.90 12.43 1.92
CA ARG A 211 -12.21 12.84 2.40
C ARG A 211 -12.27 13.05 3.91
N THR A 212 -11.49 12.30 4.68
CA THR A 212 -11.44 12.42 6.14
C THR A 212 -10.63 13.64 6.59
N ILE A 213 -9.69 14.08 5.76
CA ILE A 213 -8.82 15.24 6.02
C ILE A 213 -9.57 16.55 5.69
N MET A 214 -10.49 16.51 4.74
CA MET A 214 -11.34 17.65 4.36
C MET A 214 -12.52 17.84 5.29
#